data_4a9962c20a6a27435d53032950327d69
#
_entry.id   4a9962c20a6a27435d53032950327d69
#
_cell.length_a   1.000
_cell.length_b   1.000
_cell.length_c   1.000
_cell.angle_alpha   90.00
_cell.angle_beta   90.00
_cell.angle_gamma   90.00
#
_symmetry.space_group_name_H-M   'P 1'
#
loop_
_entity.id
_entity.type
_entity.pdbx_description
1 polymer ?
#
loop_
_entity_poly.entity_id
_entity_poly.type
_entity_poly.pdbx_seq_one_letter_code
_entity_poly.pdbx_strand_id
1 'polypeptide(L)'
;MHLRPFTSADEASVIQLWNDCGLTRPWNDPAKDIARKLTVQPEMFLVGEIDGELAATAMFGFDGTRGWVHYLAVAPGRQGESLGRAIMAEGERMLTAIGCPKVNLQVRSGNERVIGFYRALGYLPDDTVSLGKRLIADTL
;
A
#
# COMPACT_ATOMS: atom_id res chain seq x y z
N MET A 1 3.79 -1.87 -17.12
CA MET A 1 2.66 -1.71 -16.17
C MET A 1 2.17 -0.28 -16.24
N HIS A 2 0.88 -0.11 -16.40
CA HIS A 2 0.24 1.22 -16.38
C HIS A 2 -0.22 1.55 -14.96
N LEU A 3 0.35 2.60 -14.36
CA LEU A 3 -0.03 3.08 -13.03
C LEU A 3 -1.05 4.21 -13.16
N ARG A 4 -2.11 4.12 -12.38
CA ARG A 4 -3.18 5.12 -12.33
C ARG A 4 -3.85 5.16 -10.96
N PRO A 5 -4.61 6.23 -10.64
CA PRO A 5 -5.41 6.23 -9.42
C PRO A 5 -6.49 5.15 -9.45
N PHE A 6 -6.82 4.64 -8.26
CA PHE A 6 -7.95 3.74 -8.06
C PHE A 6 -9.26 4.41 -8.47
N THR A 7 -10.17 3.63 -9.04
CA THR A 7 -11.56 4.03 -9.29
C THR A 7 -12.49 3.01 -8.64
N SER A 8 -13.76 3.38 -8.43
CA SER A 8 -14.74 2.49 -7.78
C SER A 8 -14.94 1.17 -8.53
N ALA A 9 -14.72 1.16 -9.84
CA ALA A 9 -14.82 -0.06 -10.64
C ALA A 9 -13.74 -1.10 -10.29
N ASP A 10 -12.65 -0.66 -9.63
CA ASP A 10 -11.53 -1.53 -9.26
C ASP A 10 -11.77 -2.26 -7.93
N GLU A 11 -12.78 -1.88 -7.13
CA GLU A 11 -12.87 -2.31 -5.73
C GLU A 11 -12.88 -3.83 -5.58
N ALA A 12 -13.70 -4.54 -6.33
CA ALA A 12 -13.80 -6.00 -6.21
C ALA A 12 -12.46 -6.67 -6.54
N SER A 13 -11.79 -6.25 -7.61
CA SER A 13 -10.50 -6.80 -8.02
C SER A 13 -9.39 -6.48 -7.04
N VAL A 14 -9.40 -5.29 -6.45
CA VAL A 14 -8.42 -4.87 -5.44
C VAL A 14 -8.58 -5.71 -4.17
N ILE A 15 -9.81 -5.89 -3.69
CA ILE A 15 -10.06 -6.70 -2.49
C ILE A 15 -9.65 -8.16 -2.74
N GLN A 16 -9.93 -8.70 -3.93
CA GLN A 16 -9.51 -10.05 -4.29
C GLN A 16 -7.98 -10.15 -4.30
N LEU A 17 -7.28 -9.18 -4.87
CA LEU A 17 -5.83 -9.15 -4.86
C LEU A 17 -5.27 -9.14 -3.44
N TRP A 18 -5.85 -8.32 -2.56
CA TRP A 18 -5.42 -8.27 -1.16
C TRP A 18 -5.65 -9.59 -0.44
N ASN A 19 -6.77 -10.26 -0.70
CA ASN A 19 -7.03 -11.61 -0.16
C ASN A 19 -5.99 -12.61 -0.67
N ASP A 20 -5.70 -12.58 -1.96
CA ASP A 20 -4.74 -13.49 -2.59
C ASP A 20 -3.32 -13.28 -2.04
N CYS A 21 -2.99 -12.05 -1.63
CA CYS A 21 -1.71 -11.69 -1.03
C CYS A 21 -1.67 -11.89 0.49
N GLY A 22 -2.76 -12.33 1.12
CA GLY A 22 -2.82 -12.55 2.56
C GLY A 22 -2.80 -11.25 3.38
N LEU A 23 -3.26 -10.14 2.81
CA LEU A 23 -3.23 -8.83 3.48
C LEU A 23 -4.50 -8.52 4.27
N THR A 24 -5.55 -9.31 4.14
CA THR A 24 -6.80 -9.07 4.86
C THR A 24 -6.79 -9.75 6.23
N ARG A 25 -7.47 -9.13 7.19
CA ARG A 25 -7.56 -9.61 8.58
C ARG A 25 -9.01 -9.51 9.04
N PRO A 26 -9.47 -10.40 9.96
CA PRO A 26 -10.86 -10.39 10.43
C PRO A 26 -11.28 -9.08 11.10
N TRP A 27 -10.32 -8.34 11.69
CA TRP A 27 -10.62 -7.09 12.39
C TRP A 27 -10.56 -5.84 11.51
N ASN A 28 -10.17 -6.00 10.23
CA ASN A 28 -10.17 -4.92 9.25
C ASN A 28 -11.10 -5.27 8.10
N ASP A 29 -11.99 -4.35 7.74
CA ASP A 29 -12.83 -4.47 6.57
C ASP A 29 -12.14 -3.73 5.40
N PRO A 30 -11.67 -4.44 4.36
CA PRO A 30 -10.97 -3.79 3.27
C PRO A 30 -11.83 -2.77 2.51
N ALA A 31 -13.14 -3.00 2.39
CA ALA A 31 -14.03 -2.04 1.74
C ALA A 31 -14.12 -0.73 2.54
N LYS A 32 -14.11 -0.82 3.87
CA LYS A 32 -14.09 0.38 4.74
C LYS A 32 -12.76 1.11 4.64
N ASP A 33 -11.65 0.41 4.55
CA ASP A 33 -10.34 1.04 4.37
C ASP A 33 -10.25 1.77 3.03
N ILE A 34 -10.82 1.20 1.98
CA ILE A 34 -10.91 1.87 0.68
C ILE A 34 -11.74 3.15 0.80
N ALA A 35 -12.93 3.07 1.42
CA ALA A 35 -13.80 4.22 1.60
C ALA A 35 -13.11 5.33 2.39
N ARG A 36 -12.35 4.99 3.43
CA ARG A 36 -11.57 5.95 4.22
C ARG A 36 -10.49 6.61 3.36
N LYS A 37 -9.74 5.82 2.60
CA LYS A 37 -8.67 6.35 1.75
C LYS A 37 -9.21 7.32 0.70
N LEU A 38 -10.40 7.08 0.18
CA LEU A 38 -10.99 7.96 -0.83
C LEU A 38 -11.37 9.34 -0.28
N THR A 39 -11.36 9.53 1.05
CA THR A 39 -11.56 10.85 1.68
C THR A 39 -10.26 11.59 1.94
N VAL A 40 -9.10 10.94 1.77
CA VAL A 40 -7.78 11.52 2.11
C VAL A 40 -6.81 11.22 0.98
N GLN A 41 -6.51 12.22 0.16
CA GLN A 41 -5.55 12.11 -0.95
C GLN A 41 -5.85 10.89 -1.84
N PRO A 42 -7.07 10.82 -2.41
CA PRO A 42 -7.48 9.64 -3.19
C PRO A 42 -6.61 9.39 -4.43
N GLU A 43 -5.98 10.45 -4.98
CA GLU A 43 -5.07 10.36 -6.12
C GLU A 43 -3.80 9.56 -5.80
N MET A 44 -3.52 9.35 -4.51
CA MET A 44 -2.37 8.57 -4.05
C MET A 44 -2.70 7.10 -3.75
N PHE A 45 -3.92 6.68 -4.01
CA PHE A 45 -4.27 5.27 -4.04
C PHE A 45 -4.04 4.77 -5.47
N LEU A 46 -2.90 4.09 -5.68
CA LEU A 46 -2.48 3.67 -7.00
C LEU A 46 -2.84 2.23 -7.27
N VAL A 47 -3.25 1.97 -8.51
CA VAL A 47 -3.38 0.63 -9.06
C VAL A 47 -2.50 0.51 -10.30
N GLY A 48 -1.97 -0.68 -10.53
CA GLY A 48 -1.15 -0.98 -11.71
C GLY A 48 -1.84 -2.04 -12.55
N GLU A 49 -1.95 -1.78 -13.85
CA GLU A 49 -2.54 -2.70 -14.82
C GLU A 49 -1.51 -3.22 -15.80
N ILE A 50 -1.64 -4.49 -16.18
CA ILE A 50 -0.93 -5.10 -17.29
C ILE A 50 -1.97 -5.80 -18.16
N ASP A 51 -2.07 -5.41 -19.42
CA ASP A 51 -3.04 -5.98 -20.38
C ASP A 51 -4.48 -5.94 -19.85
N GLY A 52 -4.85 -4.84 -19.19
CA GLY A 52 -6.18 -4.63 -18.64
C GLY A 52 -6.48 -5.35 -17.34
N GLU A 53 -5.52 -6.11 -16.80
CA GLU A 53 -5.68 -6.83 -15.55
C GLU A 53 -4.92 -6.15 -14.40
N LEU A 54 -5.52 -6.18 -13.22
CA LEU A 54 -4.90 -5.63 -12.01
C LEU A 54 -3.66 -6.45 -11.62
N ALA A 55 -2.52 -5.80 -11.55
CA ALA A 55 -1.25 -6.44 -11.24
C ALA A 55 -0.66 -5.99 -9.90
N ALA A 56 -0.96 -4.76 -9.45
CA ALA A 56 -0.39 -4.21 -8.23
C ALA A 56 -1.26 -3.11 -7.65
N THR A 57 -1.15 -2.90 -6.34
CA THR A 57 -1.76 -1.76 -5.63
C THR A 57 -0.79 -1.19 -4.61
N ALA A 58 -1.00 0.08 -4.24
CA ALA A 58 -0.42 0.67 -3.04
C ALA A 58 -1.20 1.92 -2.67
N MET A 59 -1.38 2.16 -1.37
CA MET A 59 -1.93 3.40 -0.84
C MET A 59 -0.78 4.24 -0.29
N PHE A 60 -0.64 5.46 -0.77
CA PHE A 60 0.31 6.44 -0.23
C PHE A 60 -0.44 7.60 0.38
N GLY A 61 0.14 8.22 1.39
CA GLY A 61 -0.43 9.40 2.00
C GLY A 61 0.62 10.20 2.74
N PHE A 62 0.38 11.50 2.88
CA PHE A 62 1.22 12.42 3.64
C PHE A 62 0.35 13.10 4.69
N ASP A 63 0.70 12.94 5.96
CA ASP A 63 -0.07 13.50 7.08
C ASP A 63 0.41 14.91 7.49
N GLY A 64 1.30 15.50 6.72
CA GLY A 64 1.92 16.79 7.02
C GLY A 64 3.27 16.67 7.72
N THR A 65 3.59 15.50 8.25
CA THR A 65 4.86 15.22 8.95
C THR A 65 5.62 14.09 8.29
N ARG A 66 4.94 12.98 8.00
CA ARG A 66 5.51 11.77 7.38
C ARG A 66 4.61 11.25 6.28
N GLY A 67 5.23 10.61 5.29
CA GLY A 67 4.50 9.80 4.33
C GLY A 67 4.31 8.38 4.85
N TRP A 68 3.24 7.72 4.40
CA TRP A 68 2.90 6.36 4.79
C TRP A 68 2.54 5.53 3.57
N VAL A 69 2.83 4.24 3.64
CA VAL A 69 2.45 3.26 2.62
C VAL A 69 1.63 2.16 3.29
N HIS A 70 0.47 1.86 2.69
CA HIS A 70 -0.38 0.74 3.11
C HIS A 70 -0.80 -0.07 1.89
N TYR A 71 -1.11 -1.34 2.11
CA TYR A 71 -1.66 -2.23 1.08
C TYR A 71 -0.82 -2.30 -0.19
N LEU A 72 0.51 -2.39 -0.04
CA LEU A 72 1.35 -2.74 -1.17
C LEU A 72 1.13 -4.22 -1.50
N ALA A 73 0.63 -4.48 -2.69
CA ALA A 73 0.34 -5.82 -3.15
C ALA A 73 0.77 -5.98 -4.60
N VAL A 74 1.32 -7.15 -4.91
CA VAL A 74 1.63 -7.57 -6.29
C VAL A 74 0.97 -8.91 -6.53
N ALA A 75 0.29 -9.06 -7.66
CA ALA A 75 -0.39 -10.30 -8.00
C ALA A 75 0.57 -11.50 -7.87
N PRO A 76 0.15 -12.59 -7.20
CA PRO A 76 1.05 -13.72 -6.92
C PRO A 76 1.74 -14.28 -8.15
N GLY A 77 1.06 -14.30 -9.30
CA GLY A 77 1.63 -14.78 -10.55
C GLY A 77 2.60 -13.81 -11.22
N ARG A 78 2.77 -12.61 -10.70
CA ARG A 78 3.63 -11.56 -11.26
C ARG A 78 4.72 -11.10 -10.31
N GLN A 79 4.94 -11.80 -9.22
CA GLN A 79 6.03 -11.50 -8.30
C GLN A 79 7.37 -11.82 -9.00
N GLY A 80 8.39 -11.01 -8.73
CA GLY A 80 9.68 -11.13 -9.40
C GLY A 80 9.80 -10.31 -10.69
N GLU A 81 8.75 -9.60 -11.10
CA GLU A 81 8.75 -8.74 -12.30
C GLU A 81 9.06 -7.26 -11.97
N SER A 82 9.52 -6.98 -10.77
CA SER A 82 9.85 -5.63 -10.28
C SER A 82 8.66 -4.66 -10.22
N LEU A 83 7.43 -5.16 -10.13
CA LEU A 83 6.24 -4.32 -10.09
C LEU A 83 6.13 -3.56 -8.76
N GLY A 84 6.50 -4.20 -7.64
CA GLY A 84 6.53 -3.55 -6.34
C GLY A 84 7.51 -2.39 -6.31
N ARG A 85 8.68 -2.55 -6.90
CA ARG A 85 9.67 -1.48 -7.03
C ARG A 85 9.11 -0.32 -7.84
N ALA A 86 8.43 -0.61 -8.95
CA ALA A 86 7.89 0.41 -9.84
C ALA A 86 6.78 1.24 -9.17
N ILE A 87 5.84 0.59 -8.48
CA ILE A 87 4.76 1.31 -7.80
C ILE A 87 5.28 2.11 -6.60
N MET A 88 6.26 1.59 -5.87
CA MET A 88 6.92 2.32 -4.78
C MET A 88 7.64 3.56 -5.31
N ALA A 89 8.37 3.44 -6.42
CA ALA A 89 9.05 4.59 -7.03
C ALA A 89 8.07 5.69 -7.43
N GLU A 90 6.92 5.35 -7.98
CA GLU A 90 5.90 6.33 -8.35
C GLU A 90 5.31 7.01 -7.10
N GLY A 91 4.99 6.24 -6.05
CA GLY A 91 4.51 6.80 -4.80
C GLY A 91 5.52 7.75 -4.16
N GLU A 92 6.78 7.38 -4.13
CA GLU A 92 7.86 8.24 -3.61
C GLU A 92 8.01 9.51 -4.42
N ARG A 93 7.88 9.43 -5.75
CA ARG A 93 7.91 10.60 -6.62
C ARG A 93 6.75 11.56 -6.29
N MET A 94 5.53 11.04 -6.13
CA MET A 94 4.36 11.84 -5.79
C MET A 94 4.51 12.50 -4.42
N LEU A 95 4.98 11.76 -3.43
CA LEU A 95 5.20 12.28 -2.08
C LEU A 95 6.28 13.36 -2.06
N THR A 96 7.37 13.15 -2.77
CA THR A 96 8.45 14.13 -2.88
C THR A 96 7.92 15.44 -3.49
N ALA A 97 7.08 15.34 -4.52
CA ALA A 97 6.52 16.50 -5.21
C ALA A 97 5.66 17.38 -4.30
N ILE A 98 5.04 16.83 -3.26
CA ILE A 98 4.24 17.60 -2.29
C ILE A 98 5.02 17.94 -1.02
N GLY A 99 6.33 17.72 -0.98
CA GLY A 99 7.19 18.13 0.11
C GLY A 99 7.30 17.13 1.27
N CYS A 100 6.92 15.88 1.07
CA CYS A 100 7.04 14.85 2.10
C CYS A 100 8.51 14.51 2.34
N PRO A 101 9.03 14.68 3.58
CA PRO A 101 10.46 14.52 3.84
C PRO A 101 10.89 13.07 4.08
N LYS A 102 9.97 12.19 4.48
CA LYS A 102 10.30 10.83 4.87
C LYS A 102 9.07 9.94 4.77
N VAL A 103 9.23 8.75 4.25
CA VAL A 103 8.17 7.74 4.17
C VAL A 103 8.41 6.68 5.24
N ASN A 104 7.37 6.39 6.00
CA ASN A 104 7.34 5.29 6.96
C ASN A 104 6.38 4.21 6.49
N LEU A 105 6.65 2.99 6.91
CA LEU A 105 5.76 1.86 6.67
C LEU A 105 5.93 0.84 7.79
N GLN A 106 4.98 -0.07 7.90
CA GLN A 106 5.00 -1.11 8.90
C GLN A 106 5.03 -2.47 8.21
N VAL A 107 5.88 -3.35 8.72
CA VAL A 107 5.97 -4.74 8.28
C VAL A 107 5.71 -5.63 9.49
N ARG A 108 4.91 -6.68 9.31
CA ARG A 108 4.67 -7.63 10.39
C ARG A 108 5.98 -8.24 10.85
N SER A 109 6.16 -8.33 12.17
CA SER A 109 7.35 -8.95 12.77
C SER A 109 7.55 -10.36 12.20
N GLY A 110 8.80 -10.68 11.87
CA GLY A 110 9.15 -11.99 11.32
C GLY A 110 8.95 -12.15 9.82
N ASN A 111 8.35 -11.17 9.13
CA ASN A 111 8.23 -11.23 7.68
C ASN A 111 9.52 -10.76 7.00
N GLU A 112 10.55 -11.61 7.09
CA GLU A 112 11.90 -11.27 6.61
C GLU A 112 11.97 -11.01 5.10
N ARG A 113 11.14 -11.71 4.33
CA ARG A 113 11.09 -11.53 2.88
C ARG A 113 10.66 -10.10 2.51
N VAL A 114 9.61 -9.60 3.16
CA VAL A 114 9.09 -8.25 2.90
C VAL A 114 10.05 -7.19 3.44
N ILE A 115 10.64 -7.43 4.62
CA ILE A 115 11.68 -6.54 5.17
C ILE A 115 12.84 -6.43 4.18
N GLY A 116 13.31 -7.55 3.63
CA GLY A 116 14.37 -7.57 2.62
C GLY A 116 14.02 -6.78 1.36
N PHE A 117 12.77 -6.88 0.90
CA PHE A 117 12.28 -6.11 -0.23
C PHE A 117 12.43 -4.60 0.02
N TYR A 118 11.94 -4.13 1.17
CA TYR A 118 12.02 -2.70 1.50
C TYR A 118 13.45 -2.23 1.74
N ARG A 119 14.30 -3.07 2.37
CA ARG A 119 15.74 -2.75 2.50
C ARG A 119 16.41 -2.53 1.14
N ALA A 120 16.08 -3.34 0.15
CA ALA A 120 16.60 -3.19 -1.20
C ALA A 120 16.19 -1.86 -1.85
N LEU A 121 15.07 -1.26 -1.39
CA LEU A 121 14.60 0.05 -1.84
C LEU A 121 15.18 1.21 -1.01
N GLY A 122 16.01 0.93 0.00
CA GLY A 122 16.62 1.97 0.84
C GLY A 122 15.89 2.23 2.15
N TYR A 123 14.85 1.46 2.49
CA TYR A 123 14.16 1.59 3.78
C TYR A 123 14.96 0.88 4.87
N LEU A 124 15.15 1.55 5.99
CA LEU A 124 15.89 1.02 7.13
C LEU A 124 15.00 1.03 8.36
N PRO A 125 15.21 0.09 9.30
CA PRO A 125 14.46 0.11 10.56
C PRO A 125 14.72 1.43 11.32
N ASP A 126 13.63 2.04 11.80
CA ASP A 126 13.75 3.14 12.76
C ASP A 126 13.93 2.55 14.16
N ASP A 127 14.61 3.29 15.04
CA ASP A 127 14.75 2.92 16.44
C ASP A 127 13.50 3.33 17.22
N THR A 128 12.37 2.71 16.88
CA THR A 128 11.04 3.02 17.43
C THR A 128 10.22 1.75 17.55
N VAL A 129 9.23 1.78 18.44
CA VAL A 129 8.23 0.73 18.59
C VAL A 129 6.90 1.27 18.05
N SER A 130 6.22 0.47 17.23
CA SER A 130 4.89 0.83 16.74
C SER A 130 3.84 0.41 17.76
N LEU A 131 3.00 1.36 18.19
CA LEU A 131 1.88 1.11 19.09
C LEU A 131 0.59 1.47 18.38
N GLY A 132 -0.44 0.64 18.55
CA GLY A 132 -1.74 0.87 17.94
C GLY A 132 -2.87 0.75 18.95
N LYS A 133 -3.95 1.50 18.73
CA LYS A 133 -5.19 1.41 19.52
C LYS A 133 -6.37 1.56 18.56
N ARG A 134 -7.21 0.55 18.52
CA ARG A 134 -8.43 0.62 17.68
C ARG A 134 -9.42 1.60 18.30
N LEU A 135 -9.89 2.55 17.51
CA LEU A 135 -10.88 3.54 17.94
C LEU A 135 -12.29 3.18 17.44
N ILE A 136 -12.39 2.59 16.27
CA ILE A 136 -13.64 2.18 15.63
C ILE A 136 -13.46 0.74 15.18
N ALA A 137 -14.38 -0.14 15.62
CA ALA A 137 -14.39 -1.52 15.18
C ALA A 137 -14.98 -1.60 13.75
N ASP A 138 -14.31 -2.34 12.86
CA ASP A 138 -14.83 -2.58 11.51
C ASP A 138 -15.88 -3.67 11.48
N THR A 139 -15.82 -4.59 12.43
CA THR A 139 -16.77 -5.67 12.59
C THR A 139 -17.66 -5.43 13.81
N LEU A 140 -18.95 -5.77 13.70
CA LEU A 140 -19.91 -5.68 14.80
C LEU A 140 -19.91 -6.96 15.61
#